data_e6648b542a8c498e3b5bde1212160aac
#
_entry.id   e6648b542a8c498e3b5bde1212160aac
#
_cell.length_a   1.000
_cell.length_b   1.000
_cell.length_c   1.000
_cell.angle_alpha   90.00
_cell.angle_beta   90.00
_cell.angle_gamma   90.00
#
_symmetry.space_group_name_H-M   'P 1'
#
loop_
_entity.id
_entity.type
_entity.pdbx_description
1 polymer ?
#
loop_
_entity_poly.entity_id
_entity_poly.type
_entity_poly.pdbx_seq_one_letter_code
_entity_poly.pdbx_strand_id
1 'polypeptide(L)'
;MHRNLLRIPTLLALVLCLLLPALAHANLLAKILAPKPDLWSRWTAHDASSERRIDHSAWDRFLDSYLSEGPDGVVRIAYGSVSRPDRAALRAYIASLAAAPISTYARAEQFAFWVNLYNAQTVSTILEHYPVQSIRDIDISPGLFADGPWGKKLLAIEGESVSLDDIEHRILRPIWQEPRVHYAVNCASIGCPNLLRSAFTAENTERLLTQGAIAYVNHPRGVKIADGALTLSSIYAWFEGDFAAEGGVMAHVRRYADPELATALESIDEASAFEYDWRLNDASSVRG
;
A
#
# COMPACT_ATOMS: atom_id res chain seq x y z
N MET A 1 -25.60 -66.59 -1.19
CA MET A 1 -24.72 -65.93 -0.22
C MET A 1 -23.95 -64.84 -0.96
N HIS A 2 -24.46 -63.60 -1.00
CA HIS A 2 -23.77 -62.43 -1.58
C HIS A 2 -23.35 -61.51 -0.45
N ARG A 3 -22.03 -61.31 -0.30
CA ARG A 3 -21.44 -60.39 0.67
C ARG A 3 -21.34 -59.00 0.04
N ASN A 4 -22.04 -58.06 0.64
CA ASN A 4 -21.93 -56.64 0.32
C ASN A 4 -20.57 -56.11 0.74
N LEU A 5 -19.78 -55.60 -0.21
CA LEU A 5 -18.58 -54.78 0.04
C LEU A 5 -19.03 -53.32 0.18
N LEU A 6 -18.90 -52.79 1.40
CA LEU A 6 -19.14 -51.39 1.72
C LEU A 6 -18.11 -50.48 1.00
N ARG A 7 -18.63 -49.51 0.31
CA ARG A 7 -17.89 -48.40 -0.29
C ARG A 7 -17.51 -47.39 0.81
N ILE A 8 -16.26 -47.30 1.14
CA ILE A 8 -15.68 -46.16 1.92
C ILE A 8 -14.55 -45.60 1.09
N PRO A 9 -14.82 -44.57 0.25
CA PRO A 9 -13.75 -43.67 -0.12
C PRO A 9 -14.07 -42.18 -0.10
N THR A 10 -15.27 -41.76 0.35
CA THR A 10 -15.64 -40.32 0.22
C THR A 10 -15.40 -39.51 1.48
N LEU A 11 -15.23 -40.13 2.64
CA LEU A 11 -14.99 -39.39 3.91
C LEU A 11 -13.51 -39.02 4.14
N LEU A 12 -12.55 -39.74 3.54
CA LEU A 12 -11.12 -39.49 3.75
C LEU A 12 -10.63 -38.22 3.03
N ALA A 13 -11.25 -37.84 1.92
CA ALA A 13 -10.86 -36.65 1.16
C ALA A 13 -11.30 -35.34 1.83
N LEU A 14 -12.40 -35.38 2.62
CA LEU A 14 -12.89 -34.18 3.33
C LEU A 14 -12.09 -33.84 4.60
N VAL A 15 -11.47 -34.83 5.22
CA VAL A 15 -10.68 -34.65 6.46
C VAL A 15 -9.26 -34.15 6.17
N LEU A 16 -8.71 -34.42 4.97
CA LEU A 16 -7.36 -33.93 4.61
C LEU A 16 -7.32 -32.42 4.31
N CYS A 17 -8.47 -31.80 3.94
CA CYS A 17 -8.56 -30.34 3.75
C CYS A 17 -8.58 -29.56 5.08
N LEU A 18 -8.80 -30.20 6.23
CA LEU A 18 -8.91 -29.54 7.53
C LEU A 18 -7.57 -29.45 8.29
N LEU A 19 -6.48 -29.96 7.74
CA LEU A 19 -5.16 -30.00 8.39
C LEU A 19 -4.12 -29.03 7.80
N LEU A 20 -4.52 -28.14 6.89
CA LEU A 20 -3.65 -27.00 6.56
C LEU A 20 -3.63 -26.04 7.76
N PRO A 21 -2.47 -25.53 8.18
CA PRO A 21 -2.39 -24.61 9.30
C PRO A 21 -3.29 -23.38 9.01
N ALA A 22 -3.99 -22.90 10.03
CA ALA A 22 -4.97 -21.79 9.91
C ALA A 22 -4.40 -20.54 9.23
N LEU A 23 -3.09 -20.32 9.34
CA LEU A 23 -2.33 -19.25 8.67
C LEU A 23 -2.33 -19.38 7.13
N ALA A 24 -2.22 -20.60 6.59
CA ALA A 24 -2.24 -20.80 5.13
C ALA A 24 -3.63 -20.49 4.55
N HIS A 25 -4.70 -20.81 5.27
CA HIS A 25 -6.08 -20.47 4.86
C HIS A 25 -6.34 -18.97 4.94
N ALA A 26 -5.85 -18.28 5.98
CA ALA A 26 -6.02 -16.84 6.13
C ALA A 26 -5.31 -16.08 4.98
N ASN A 27 -4.10 -16.49 4.60
CA ASN A 27 -3.35 -15.90 3.50
C ASN A 27 -4.02 -16.15 2.14
N LEU A 28 -4.57 -17.34 1.90
CA LEU A 28 -5.31 -17.65 0.67
C LEU A 28 -6.59 -16.80 0.56
N LEU A 29 -7.34 -16.67 1.65
CA LEU A 29 -8.54 -15.82 1.68
C LEU A 29 -8.19 -14.36 1.43
N ALA A 30 -7.15 -13.84 2.08
CA ALA A 30 -6.68 -12.46 1.91
C ALA A 30 -6.26 -12.20 0.45
N LYS A 31 -5.59 -13.15 -0.20
CA LYS A 31 -5.22 -13.08 -1.63
C LYS A 31 -6.45 -13.08 -2.55
N ILE A 32 -7.47 -13.90 -2.24
CA ILE A 32 -8.70 -13.96 -3.05
C ILE A 32 -9.54 -12.68 -2.91
N LEU A 33 -9.55 -12.09 -1.72
CA LEU A 33 -10.32 -10.88 -1.41
C LEU A 33 -9.57 -9.58 -1.74
N ALA A 34 -8.28 -9.65 -2.07
CA ALA A 34 -7.48 -8.47 -2.40
C ALA A 34 -8.05 -7.77 -3.66
N PRO A 35 -8.11 -6.43 -3.65
CA PRO A 35 -8.65 -5.66 -4.77
C PRO A 35 -7.82 -5.89 -6.04
N LYS A 36 -8.50 -6.24 -7.14
CA LYS A 36 -7.87 -6.33 -8.46
C LYS A 36 -7.84 -4.96 -9.13
N PRO A 37 -6.86 -4.70 -10.02
CA PRO A 37 -6.89 -3.50 -10.83
C PRO A 37 -8.18 -3.48 -11.67
N ASP A 38 -8.93 -2.36 -11.59
CA ASP A 38 -10.18 -2.13 -12.32
C ASP A 38 -10.14 -0.73 -12.96
N LEU A 39 -9.74 -0.63 -14.22
CA LEU A 39 -9.46 0.65 -14.87
C LEU A 39 -10.69 1.56 -14.90
N TRP A 40 -10.58 2.71 -14.24
CA TRP A 40 -11.52 3.82 -14.41
C TRP A 40 -11.05 4.70 -15.58
N SER A 41 -11.57 4.41 -16.78
CA SER A 41 -11.13 5.00 -18.04
C SER A 41 -11.21 6.53 -18.10
N ARG A 42 -12.06 7.16 -17.26
CA ARG A 42 -12.15 8.63 -17.11
C ARG A 42 -10.78 9.27 -16.86
N TRP A 43 -9.92 8.59 -16.09
CA TRP A 43 -8.63 9.13 -15.67
C TRP A 43 -7.46 8.81 -16.60
N THR A 44 -7.76 8.21 -17.77
CA THR A 44 -6.75 8.04 -18.82
C THR A 44 -6.52 9.31 -19.63
N ALA A 45 -7.39 10.32 -19.51
CA ALA A 45 -7.23 11.62 -20.15
C ALA A 45 -6.01 12.35 -19.59
N HIS A 46 -5.17 12.91 -20.46
CA HIS A 46 -3.99 13.72 -20.10
C HIS A 46 -3.58 14.59 -21.29
N ASP A 47 -2.78 15.61 -21.04
CA ASP A 47 -2.15 16.43 -22.08
C ASP A 47 -0.63 16.21 -22.02
N ALA A 48 -0.10 15.47 -23.00
CA ALA A 48 1.32 15.15 -23.07
C ALA A 48 2.22 16.39 -23.30
N SER A 49 1.65 17.48 -23.81
CA SER A 49 2.35 18.74 -24.04
C SER A 49 2.30 19.70 -22.85
N SER A 50 1.58 19.35 -21.79
CA SER A 50 1.41 20.21 -20.63
C SER A 50 2.71 20.37 -19.85
N GLU A 51 3.10 21.63 -19.65
CA GLU A 51 4.23 22.02 -18.79
C GLU A 51 3.77 22.47 -17.39
N ARG A 52 2.46 22.30 -17.11
CA ARG A 52 1.91 22.65 -15.80
C ARG A 52 2.55 21.81 -14.70
N ARG A 53 2.77 22.48 -13.56
CA ARG A 53 3.30 21.85 -12.34
C ARG A 53 2.36 22.14 -11.17
N ILE A 54 2.29 21.20 -10.24
CA ILE A 54 1.56 21.33 -8.99
C ILE A 54 2.56 21.64 -7.88
N ASP A 55 2.23 22.64 -7.06
CA ASP A 55 3.03 22.96 -5.88
C ASP A 55 2.72 22.00 -4.73
N HIS A 56 3.66 21.14 -4.40
CA HIS A 56 3.59 20.20 -3.28
C HIS A 56 4.30 20.69 -2.02
N SER A 57 4.78 21.92 -1.98
CA SER A 57 5.56 22.47 -0.86
C SER A 57 4.85 22.44 0.50
N ALA A 58 3.51 22.52 0.51
CA ALA A 58 2.74 22.39 1.74
C ALA A 58 2.78 20.96 2.29
N TRP A 59 2.82 19.97 1.42
CA TRP A 59 2.98 18.56 1.79
C TRP A 59 4.41 18.28 2.27
N ASP A 60 5.42 18.77 1.58
CA ASP A 60 6.82 18.68 2.03
C ASP A 60 7.01 19.24 3.44
N ARG A 61 6.47 20.43 3.72
CA ARG A 61 6.54 21.02 5.07
C ARG A 61 5.87 20.16 6.14
N PHE A 62 4.74 19.52 5.80
CA PHE A 62 4.08 18.59 6.71
C PHE A 62 4.96 17.37 7.00
N LEU A 63 5.52 16.77 5.96
CA LEU A 63 6.41 15.60 6.06
C LEU A 63 7.64 15.94 6.92
N ASP A 64 8.31 17.06 6.64
CA ASP A 64 9.48 17.50 7.40
C ASP A 64 9.18 17.74 8.89
N SER A 65 7.97 18.25 9.19
CA SER A 65 7.60 18.62 10.56
C SER A 65 7.17 17.42 11.41
N TYR A 66 6.59 16.40 10.81
CA TYR A 66 5.88 15.34 11.56
C TYR A 66 6.37 13.93 11.31
N LEU A 67 7.26 13.70 10.33
CA LEU A 67 7.88 12.40 10.13
C LEU A 67 9.09 12.21 11.04
N SER A 68 9.18 11.05 11.66
CA SER A 68 10.36 10.59 12.39
C SER A 68 10.65 9.14 12.05
N GLU A 69 11.94 8.81 11.93
CA GLU A 69 12.39 7.44 11.75
C GLU A 69 12.78 6.85 13.10
N GLY A 70 12.23 5.70 13.43
CA GLY A 70 12.57 4.97 14.63
C GLY A 70 13.89 4.20 14.50
N PRO A 71 14.42 3.67 15.61
CA PRO A 71 15.65 2.86 15.59
C PRO A 71 15.50 1.55 14.80
N ASP A 72 14.28 1.16 14.52
CA ASP A 72 13.89 0.03 13.67
C ASP A 72 13.77 0.37 12.18
N GLY A 73 14.17 1.57 11.74
CA GLY A 73 14.10 2.01 10.35
C GLY A 73 12.68 2.30 9.84
N VAL A 74 11.67 2.23 10.71
CA VAL A 74 10.28 2.54 10.35
C VAL A 74 10.02 4.02 10.51
N VAL A 75 9.55 4.66 9.43
CA VAL A 75 9.10 6.06 9.46
C VAL A 75 7.69 6.13 10.01
N ARG A 76 7.51 6.99 11.01
CA ARG A 76 6.25 7.20 11.73
C ARG A 76 5.83 8.67 11.70
N ILE A 77 4.55 8.91 11.91
CA ILE A 77 3.97 10.25 11.98
C ILE A 77 3.63 10.57 13.44
N ALA A 78 4.01 11.76 13.90
CA ALA A 78 3.65 12.26 15.22
C ALA A 78 2.21 12.82 15.23
N TYR A 79 1.20 11.98 14.97
CA TYR A 79 -0.20 12.40 14.79
C TYR A 79 -0.74 13.23 15.96
N GLY A 80 -0.43 12.83 17.20
CA GLY A 80 -0.84 13.54 18.40
C GLY A 80 -0.24 14.94 18.55
N SER A 81 0.86 15.22 17.83
CA SER A 81 1.57 16.50 17.87
C SER A 81 1.17 17.45 16.76
N VAL A 82 0.37 17.02 15.77
CA VAL A 82 -0.03 17.86 14.63
C VAL A 82 -0.91 19.00 15.10
N SER A 83 -0.42 20.21 14.93
CA SER A 83 -1.10 21.44 15.38
C SER A 83 -2.39 21.71 14.60
N ARG A 84 -3.32 22.48 15.19
CA ARG A 84 -4.54 22.89 14.49
C ARG A 84 -4.26 23.69 13.21
N PRO A 85 -3.31 24.64 13.16
CA PRO A 85 -2.93 25.31 11.92
C PRO A 85 -2.42 24.34 10.85
N ASP A 86 -1.58 23.35 11.22
CA ASP A 86 -1.01 22.42 10.24
C ASP A 86 -2.05 21.41 9.73
N ARG A 87 -3.01 20.99 10.57
CA ARG A 87 -4.19 20.25 10.11
C ARG A 87 -5.03 21.05 9.11
N ALA A 88 -5.16 22.38 9.34
CA ALA A 88 -5.86 23.25 8.39
C ALA A 88 -5.07 23.42 7.09
N ALA A 89 -3.73 23.58 7.18
CA ALA A 89 -2.86 23.66 6.00
C ALA A 89 -2.88 22.37 5.17
N LEU A 90 -2.87 21.19 5.80
CA LEU A 90 -3.02 19.91 5.12
C LEU A 90 -4.36 19.81 4.38
N ARG A 91 -5.46 20.18 5.02
CA ARG A 91 -6.77 20.21 4.35
C ARG A 91 -6.82 21.20 3.18
N ALA A 92 -6.20 22.38 3.34
CA ALA A 92 -6.11 23.38 2.26
C ALA A 92 -5.30 22.85 1.06
N TYR A 93 -4.20 22.11 1.33
CA TYR A 93 -3.43 21.44 0.30
C TYR A 93 -4.26 20.37 -0.44
N ILE A 94 -4.96 19.50 0.28
CA ILE A 94 -5.86 18.49 -0.33
C ILE A 94 -6.94 19.19 -1.18
N ALA A 95 -7.54 20.27 -0.68
CA ALA A 95 -8.53 21.04 -1.42
C ALA A 95 -7.94 21.67 -2.69
N SER A 96 -6.69 22.15 -2.65
CA SER A 96 -6.02 22.68 -3.84
C SER A 96 -5.76 21.61 -4.91
N LEU A 97 -5.39 20.40 -4.47
CA LEU A 97 -5.28 19.25 -5.38
C LEU A 97 -6.65 18.91 -5.98
N ALA A 98 -7.69 18.84 -5.15
CA ALA A 98 -9.04 18.52 -5.60
C ALA A 98 -9.59 19.50 -6.63
N ALA A 99 -9.17 20.77 -6.56
CA ALA A 99 -9.55 21.80 -7.54
C ALA A 99 -8.73 21.80 -8.84
N ALA A 100 -7.64 21.04 -8.91
CA ALA A 100 -6.79 20.98 -10.09
C ALA A 100 -7.48 20.24 -11.25
N PRO A 101 -7.46 20.78 -12.49
CA PRO A 101 -7.99 20.08 -13.66
C PRO A 101 -6.98 19.03 -14.14
N ILE A 102 -6.84 17.95 -13.35
CA ILE A 102 -5.74 16.99 -13.48
C ILE A 102 -5.70 16.30 -14.84
N SER A 103 -6.84 16.13 -15.52
CA SER A 103 -6.88 15.56 -16.88
C SER A 103 -6.15 16.41 -17.92
N THR A 104 -5.79 17.66 -17.62
CA THR A 104 -5.04 18.56 -18.50
C THR A 104 -3.55 18.66 -18.19
N TYR A 105 -3.05 17.77 -17.34
CA TYR A 105 -1.64 17.69 -16.99
C TYR A 105 -0.95 16.54 -17.70
N ALA A 106 0.39 16.61 -17.80
CA ALA A 106 1.20 15.52 -18.33
C ALA A 106 1.14 14.29 -17.43
N ARG A 107 1.31 13.10 -18.01
CA ARG A 107 1.17 11.82 -17.32
C ARG A 107 2.09 11.67 -16.08
N ALA A 108 3.31 12.20 -16.16
CA ALA A 108 4.25 12.16 -15.04
C ALA A 108 3.77 13.02 -13.86
N GLU A 109 3.17 14.19 -14.13
CA GLU A 109 2.60 15.06 -13.12
C GLU A 109 1.34 14.44 -12.50
N GLN A 110 0.53 13.75 -13.29
CA GLN A 110 -0.63 13.02 -12.81
C GLN A 110 -0.25 11.91 -11.82
N PHE A 111 0.87 11.20 -12.05
CA PHE A 111 1.36 10.20 -11.10
C PHE A 111 1.65 10.82 -9.74
N ALA A 112 2.46 11.86 -9.73
CA ALA A 112 2.83 12.59 -8.53
C ALA A 112 1.60 13.12 -7.78
N PHE A 113 0.64 13.70 -8.53
CA PHE A 113 -0.64 14.17 -8.00
C PHE A 113 -1.39 13.07 -7.25
N TRP A 114 -1.62 11.92 -7.88
CA TRP A 114 -2.43 10.84 -7.29
C TRP A 114 -1.76 10.22 -6.07
N VAL A 115 -0.44 10.02 -6.10
CA VAL A 115 0.32 9.49 -4.96
C VAL A 115 0.27 10.47 -3.77
N ASN A 116 0.55 11.74 -4.01
CA ASN A 116 0.52 12.74 -2.93
C ASN A 116 -0.89 12.93 -2.37
N LEU A 117 -1.91 12.94 -3.23
CA LEU A 117 -3.30 13.05 -2.80
C LEU A 117 -3.72 11.86 -1.93
N TYR A 118 -3.38 10.63 -2.34
CA TYR A 118 -3.63 9.42 -1.55
C TYR A 118 -3.00 9.54 -0.15
N ASN A 119 -1.72 9.85 -0.10
CA ASN A 119 -0.97 9.93 1.15
C ASN A 119 -1.48 11.05 2.07
N ALA A 120 -1.69 12.25 1.52
CA ALA A 120 -2.20 13.39 2.27
C ALA A 120 -3.61 13.13 2.81
N GLN A 121 -4.50 12.55 1.98
CA GLN A 121 -5.86 12.20 2.40
C GLN A 121 -5.86 11.09 3.46
N THR A 122 -5.00 10.09 3.33
CA THR A 122 -4.85 9.04 4.36
C THR A 122 -4.46 9.65 5.70
N VAL A 123 -3.44 10.53 5.72
CA VAL A 123 -3.00 11.23 6.93
C VAL A 123 -4.12 12.12 7.49
N SER A 124 -4.83 12.87 6.65
CA SER A 124 -5.96 13.70 7.08
C SER A 124 -7.06 12.86 7.74
N THR A 125 -7.37 11.71 7.16
CA THR A 125 -8.38 10.78 7.70
C THR A 125 -7.97 10.25 9.08
N ILE A 126 -6.70 9.86 9.27
CA ILE A 126 -6.22 9.48 10.61
C ILE A 126 -6.36 10.65 11.59
N LEU A 127 -5.94 11.86 11.20
CA LEU A 127 -6.00 13.06 12.08
C LEU A 127 -7.42 13.44 12.50
N GLU A 128 -8.42 13.13 11.68
CA GLU A 128 -9.84 13.38 11.98
C GLU A 128 -10.39 12.40 13.02
N HIS A 129 -9.85 11.18 13.08
CA HIS A 129 -10.32 10.10 13.96
C HIS A 129 -9.35 9.78 15.11
N TYR A 130 -8.20 10.48 15.16
CA TYR A 130 -7.18 10.21 16.17
C TYR A 130 -7.66 10.55 17.60
N PRO A 131 -7.36 9.68 18.62
CA PRO A 131 -6.47 8.52 18.56
C PRO A 131 -7.16 7.22 18.09
N VAL A 132 -6.46 6.44 17.25
CA VAL A 132 -6.84 5.09 16.83
C VAL A 132 -5.63 4.16 16.89
N GLN A 133 -5.83 2.84 17.06
CA GLN A 133 -4.73 1.87 17.09
C GLN A 133 -4.34 1.38 15.69
N SER A 134 -5.27 1.47 14.74
CA SER A 134 -5.12 1.06 13.35
C SER A 134 -6.01 1.94 12.46
N ILE A 135 -5.62 2.15 11.21
CA ILE A 135 -6.51 2.76 10.22
C ILE A 135 -7.78 1.94 10.01
N ARG A 136 -7.74 0.63 10.27
CA ARG A 136 -8.89 -0.28 10.19
C ARG A 136 -9.98 0.02 11.22
N ASP A 137 -9.63 0.68 12.33
CA ASP A 137 -10.61 1.12 13.34
C ASP A 137 -11.50 2.26 12.83
N ILE A 138 -11.18 2.87 11.69
CA ILE A 138 -11.95 3.93 11.05
C ILE A 138 -12.93 3.30 10.05
N ASP A 139 -13.95 2.69 10.58
CA ASP A 139 -14.97 1.95 9.80
C ASP A 139 -16.01 2.90 9.20
N ILE A 140 -15.63 3.58 8.10
CA ILE A 140 -16.50 4.53 7.39
C ILE A 140 -16.75 4.14 5.92
N SER A 141 -16.15 3.07 5.43
CA SER A 141 -16.40 2.55 4.09
C SER A 141 -17.81 1.97 3.97
N PRO A 142 -18.48 2.12 2.82
CA PRO A 142 -19.79 1.51 2.60
C PRO A 142 -19.67 0.00 2.41
N GLY A 143 -20.58 -0.77 3.05
CA GLY A 143 -20.68 -2.23 2.88
C GLY A 143 -20.58 -2.99 4.20
N LEU A 144 -21.27 -4.13 4.28
CA LEU A 144 -21.37 -4.94 5.51
C LEU A 144 -20.06 -5.63 5.91
N PHE A 145 -19.10 -5.73 4.99
CA PHE A 145 -17.80 -6.38 5.18
C PHE A 145 -16.63 -5.44 4.83
N ALA A 146 -16.94 -4.15 4.63
CA ALA A 146 -15.91 -3.15 4.41
C ALA A 146 -15.18 -2.88 5.73
N ASP A 147 -13.88 -2.67 5.66
CA ASP A 147 -12.98 -2.44 6.77
C ASP A 147 -12.16 -1.18 6.48
N GLY A 148 -12.01 -0.31 7.46
CA GLY A 148 -11.27 0.93 7.31
C GLY A 148 -11.96 2.01 6.44
N PRO A 149 -11.23 3.08 6.07
CA PRO A 149 -11.80 4.23 5.35
C PRO A 149 -11.68 4.18 3.83
N TRP A 150 -11.02 3.18 3.24
CA TRP A 150 -10.53 3.21 1.86
C TRP A 150 -11.62 3.33 0.80
N GLY A 151 -12.77 2.67 1.01
CA GLY A 151 -13.91 2.72 0.07
C GLY A 151 -14.77 3.97 0.20
N LYS A 152 -14.57 4.80 1.25
CA LYS A 152 -15.34 6.03 1.44
C LYS A 152 -14.99 7.07 0.40
N LYS A 153 -15.99 7.62 -0.28
CA LYS A 153 -15.80 8.76 -1.20
C LYS A 153 -15.54 10.03 -0.39
N LEU A 154 -14.26 10.36 -0.22
CA LEU A 154 -13.77 11.48 0.58
C LEU A 154 -13.41 12.70 -0.25
N LEU A 155 -13.24 12.52 -1.56
CA LEU A 155 -12.73 13.53 -2.48
C LEU A 155 -13.73 13.78 -3.61
N ALA A 156 -13.72 14.99 -4.17
CA ALA A 156 -14.39 15.34 -5.41
C ALA A 156 -13.37 15.92 -6.39
N ILE A 157 -13.02 15.20 -7.46
CA ILE A 157 -12.00 15.57 -8.44
C ILE A 157 -12.68 15.71 -9.78
N GLU A 158 -12.61 16.88 -10.42
CA GLU A 158 -13.27 17.17 -11.70
C GLU A 158 -14.74 16.69 -11.76
N GLY A 159 -15.47 16.84 -10.66
CA GLY A 159 -16.87 16.45 -10.51
C GLY A 159 -17.12 14.99 -10.16
N GLU A 160 -16.08 14.13 -10.14
CA GLU A 160 -16.19 12.73 -9.77
C GLU A 160 -15.93 12.52 -8.26
N SER A 161 -16.73 11.67 -7.62
CA SER A 161 -16.51 11.27 -6.23
C SER A 161 -15.47 10.16 -6.17
N VAL A 162 -14.35 10.39 -5.47
CA VAL A 162 -13.17 9.52 -5.45
C VAL A 162 -12.87 9.05 -4.03
N SER A 163 -12.54 7.77 -3.89
CA SER A 163 -12.06 7.15 -2.65
C SER A 163 -10.57 6.81 -2.75
N LEU A 164 -9.95 6.42 -1.63
CA LEU A 164 -8.57 5.91 -1.64
C LEU A 164 -8.46 4.64 -2.48
N ASP A 165 -9.44 3.73 -2.39
CA ASP A 165 -9.51 2.53 -3.23
C ASP A 165 -9.55 2.86 -4.73
N ASP A 166 -10.32 3.90 -5.12
CA ASP A 166 -10.33 4.32 -6.52
C ASP A 166 -8.95 4.81 -6.96
N ILE A 167 -8.27 5.63 -6.13
CA ILE A 167 -6.95 6.15 -6.46
C ILE A 167 -5.95 5.01 -6.67
N GLU A 168 -5.89 4.06 -5.74
CA GLU A 168 -4.93 2.97 -5.82
C GLU A 168 -5.32 1.94 -6.88
N HIS A 169 -6.56 1.40 -6.82
CA HIS A 169 -6.92 0.19 -7.57
C HIS A 169 -7.55 0.47 -8.92
N ARG A 170 -8.07 1.69 -9.13
CA ARG A 170 -8.75 2.05 -10.38
C ARG A 170 -8.02 3.12 -11.20
N ILE A 171 -7.02 3.77 -10.59
CA ILE A 171 -6.25 4.83 -11.25
C ILE A 171 -4.77 4.45 -11.30
N LEU A 172 -4.06 4.44 -10.16
CA LEU A 172 -2.61 4.25 -10.13
C LEU A 172 -2.19 2.89 -10.71
N ARG A 173 -2.68 1.79 -10.16
CA ARG A 173 -2.29 0.43 -10.58
C ARG A 173 -2.59 0.15 -12.06
N PRO A 174 -3.82 0.36 -12.58
CA PRO A 174 -4.14 -0.02 -13.96
C PRO A 174 -3.59 0.95 -15.01
N ILE A 175 -3.39 2.25 -14.70
CA ILE A 175 -2.92 3.24 -15.68
C ILE A 175 -1.41 3.14 -15.87
N TRP A 176 -0.62 3.04 -14.78
CA TRP A 176 0.83 3.02 -14.87
C TRP A 176 1.41 1.62 -14.96
N GLN A 177 0.73 0.61 -14.43
CA GLN A 177 1.20 -0.79 -14.38
C GLN A 177 2.62 -0.88 -13.79
N GLU A 178 2.88 -0.04 -12.79
CA GLU A 178 4.16 0.14 -12.12
C GLU A 178 4.09 -0.51 -10.74
N PRO A 179 4.72 -1.68 -10.51
CA PRO A 179 4.60 -2.40 -9.24
C PRO A 179 5.17 -1.61 -8.04
N ARG A 180 6.10 -0.67 -8.28
CA ARG A 180 6.65 0.17 -7.22
C ARG A 180 5.63 1.20 -6.67
N VAL A 181 4.44 1.31 -7.26
CA VAL A 181 3.34 2.11 -6.69
C VAL A 181 3.03 1.67 -5.26
N HIS A 182 3.18 0.37 -4.96
CA HIS A 182 2.99 -0.18 -3.63
C HIS A 182 3.99 0.33 -2.58
N TYR A 183 5.11 0.94 -3.00
CA TYR A 183 6.07 1.61 -2.12
C TYR A 183 5.87 3.14 -2.07
N ALA A 184 5.00 3.67 -2.90
CA ALA A 184 4.70 5.10 -2.98
C ALA A 184 3.47 5.49 -2.15
N VAL A 185 2.45 4.61 -2.11
CA VAL A 185 1.23 4.82 -1.32
C VAL A 185 1.37 4.22 0.08
N ASN A 186 0.93 4.97 1.11
CA ASN A 186 1.06 4.57 2.50
C ASN A 186 -0.31 4.50 3.18
N CYS A 187 -0.68 3.32 3.66
CA CYS A 187 -1.95 3.06 4.34
C CYS A 187 -1.89 3.29 5.87
N ALA A 188 -0.95 4.09 6.35
CA ALA A 188 -0.78 4.48 7.75
C ALA A 188 -0.53 3.31 8.73
N SER A 189 -0.02 2.17 8.28
CA SER A 189 0.33 1.04 9.16
C SER A 189 1.83 0.81 9.27
N ILE A 190 2.27 0.13 10.33
CA ILE A 190 3.67 -0.29 10.51
C ILE A 190 4.12 -1.22 9.38
N GLY A 191 3.23 -2.08 8.89
CA GLY A 191 3.50 -2.99 7.78
C GLY A 191 3.66 -2.31 6.42
N CYS A 192 3.20 -1.06 6.26
CA CYS A 192 3.37 -0.29 5.02
C CYS A 192 4.84 0.04 4.73
N PRO A 193 5.21 0.20 3.45
CA PRO A 193 6.40 0.94 3.08
C PRO A 193 6.45 2.32 3.75
N ASN A 194 7.64 2.84 4.00
CA ASN A 194 7.81 4.15 4.63
C ASN A 194 7.17 5.25 3.79
N LEU A 195 6.41 6.13 4.44
CA LEU A 195 6.08 7.41 3.85
C LEU A 195 7.39 8.19 3.63
N LEU A 196 7.62 8.63 2.41
CA LEU A 196 8.87 9.30 2.05
C LEU A 196 8.87 10.75 2.55
N ARG A 197 10.06 11.30 2.86
CA ARG A 197 10.23 12.65 3.38
C ARG A 197 10.04 13.77 2.34
N SER A 198 9.86 13.41 1.08
CA SER A 198 9.62 14.35 -0.01
C SER A 198 8.33 14.00 -0.73
N ALA A 199 7.58 15.01 -1.10
CA ALA A 199 6.47 14.87 -2.04
C ALA A 199 6.99 14.33 -3.38
N PHE A 200 6.16 13.55 -4.06
CA PHE A 200 6.41 13.16 -5.44
C PHE A 200 6.24 14.35 -6.37
N THR A 201 7.09 14.47 -7.37
CA THR A 201 6.97 15.37 -8.51
C THR A 201 7.27 14.60 -9.80
N ALA A 202 6.92 15.15 -10.96
CA ALA A 202 7.27 14.51 -12.23
C ALA A 202 8.77 14.20 -12.34
N GLU A 203 9.62 15.10 -11.81
CA GLU A 203 11.08 15.02 -11.91
C GLU A 203 11.70 13.99 -10.95
N ASN A 204 11.12 13.78 -9.76
CA ASN A 204 11.72 12.94 -8.73
C ASN A 204 11.10 11.54 -8.61
N THR A 205 9.98 11.29 -9.29
CA THR A 205 9.17 10.06 -9.18
C THR A 205 10.00 8.80 -9.32
N GLU A 206 10.79 8.67 -10.38
CA GLU A 206 11.60 7.47 -10.63
C GLU A 206 12.61 7.20 -9.51
N ARG A 207 13.26 8.24 -9.02
CA ARG A 207 14.19 8.14 -7.89
C ARG A 207 13.49 7.73 -6.61
N LEU A 208 12.33 8.30 -6.31
CA LEU A 208 11.57 8.00 -5.09
C LEU A 208 10.97 6.59 -5.12
N LEU A 209 10.48 6.14 -6.27
CA LEU A 209 9.98 4.77 -6.45
C LEU A 209 11.10 3.74 -6.20
N THR A 210 12.28 3.96 -6.78
CA THR A 210 13.44 3.11 -6.58
C THR A 210 13.91 3.11 -5.12
N GLN A 211 13.98 4.29 -4.50
CA GLN A 211 14.33 4.45 -3.09
C GLN A 211 13.35 3.68 -2.18
N GLY A 212 12.04 3.81 -2.43
CA GLY A 212 11.00 3.10 -1.67
C GLY A 212 11.13 1.59 -1.81
N ALA A 213 11.36 1.08 -3.04
CA ALA A 213 11.55 -0.34 -3.30
C ALA A 213 12.77 -0.90 -2.56
N ILE A 214 13.95 -0.25 -2.69
CA ILE A 214 15.17 -0.66 -2.00
C ILE A 214 14.96 -0.65 -0.48
N ALA A 215 14.40 0.43 0.07
CA ALA A 215 14.20 0.57 1.51
C ALA A 215 13.25 -0.49 2.08
N TYR A 216 12.22 -0.89 1.33
CA TYR A 216 11.24 -1.85 1.81
C TYR A 216 11.68 -3.30 1.62
N VAL A 217 12.27 -3.64 0.48
CA VAL A 217 12.79 -4.98 0.19
C VAL A 217 13.87 -5.37 1.21
N ASN A 218 14.77 -4.46 1.56
CA ASN A 218 15.87 -4.73 2.49
C ASN A 218 15.50 -4.52 3.97
N HIS A 219 14.20 -4.35 4.27
CA HIS A 219 13.71 -4.25 5.63
C HIS A 219 12.97 -5.53 6.05
N PRO A 220 13.13 -6.04 7.30
CA PRO A 220 12.50 -7.29 7.75
C PRO A 220 10.96 -7.34 7.64
N ARG A 221 10.28 -6.19 7.59
CA ARG A 221 8.81 -6.14 7.36
C ARG A 221 8.43 -6.35 5.90
N GLY A 222 9.35 -6.13 4.95
CA GLY A 222 9.18 -6.42 3.53
C GLY A 222 9.61 -7.84 3.20
N VAL A 223 10.86 -8.17 3.56
CA VAL A 223 11.49 -9.46 3.29
C VAL A 223 12.30 -9.89 4.52
N LYS A 224 11.99 -11.05 5.07
CA LYS A 224 12.67 -11.61 6.24
C LYS A 224 13.05 -13.05 5.98
N ILE A 225 14.31 -13.38 6.19
CA ILE A 225 14.79 -14.77 6.18
C ILE A 225 15.20 -15.12 7.61
N ALA A 226 14.62 -16.20 8.15
CA ALA A 226 14.96 -16.72 9.47
C ALA A 226 14.91 -18.26 9.40
N ASP A 227 15.94 -18.93 9.95
CA ASP A 227 16.05 -20.38 9.98
C ASP A 227 15.86 -21.05 8.59
N GLY A 228 16.32 -20.38 7.53
CA GLY A 228 16.18 -20.83 6.13
C GLY A 228 14.79 -20.65 5.52
N ALA A 229 13.83 -20.07 6.25
CA ALA A 229 12.47 -19.81 5.78
C ALA A 229 12.31 -18.34 5.38
N LEU A 230 11.71 -18.08 4.21
CA LEU A 230 11.39 -16.76 3.70
C LEU A 230 9.99 -16.34 4.11
N THR A 231 9.89 -15.22 4.83
CA THR A 231 8.63 -14.53 5.08
C THR A 231 8.62 -13.22 4.28
N LEU A 232 7.56 -13.00 3.51
CA LEU A 232 7.33 -11.76 2.78
C LEU A 232 6.20 -10.95 3.40
N SER A 233 6.21 -9.64 3.16
CA SER A 233 5.03 -8.81 3.43
C SER A 233 3.81 -9.34 2.67
N SER A 234 2.64 -9.28 3.31
CA SER A 234 1.37 -9.64 2.66
C SER A 234 1.04 -8.77 1.44
N ILE A 235 1.66 -7.61 1.27
CA ILE A 235 1.56 -6.78 0.05
C ILE A 235 1.89 -7.60 -1.19
N TYR A 236 2.94 -8.42 -1.12
CA TYR A 236 3.35 -9.27 -2.25
C TYR A 236 2.34 -10.37 -2.59
N ALA A 237 1.60 -10.88 -1.60
CA ALA A 237 0.54 -11.84 -1.82
C ALA A 237 -0.74 -11.18 -2.34
N TRP A 238 -1.13 -10.02 -1.75
CA TRP A 238 -2.34 -9.30 -2.14
C TRP A 238 -2.26 -8.79 -3.58
N PHE A 239 -1.10 -8.32 -3.99
CA PHE A 239 -0.89 -7.65 -5.28
C PHE A 239 0.04 -8.42 -6.20
N GLU A 240 0.14 -9.75 -6.03
CA GLU A 240 1.04 -10.63 -6.80
C GLU A 240 0.96 -10.38 -8.32
N GLY A 241 -0.26 -10.14 -8.82
CA GLY A 241 -0.48 -9.90 -10.26
C GLY A 241 0.22 -8.66 -10.80
N ASP A 242 0.47 -7.64 -9.98
CA ASP A 242 1.11 -6.40 -10.42
C ASP A 242 2.62 -6.60 -10.69
N PHE A 243 3.22 -7.64 -10.10
CA PHE A 243 4.63 -8.00 -10.30
C PHE A 243 4.86 -8.94 -11.49
N ALA A 244 3.79 -9.42 -12.13
CA ALA A 244 3.89 -10.45 -13.18
C ALA A 244 4.75 -10.00 -14.39
N ALA A 245 4.64 -8.74 -14.80
CA ALA A 245 5.40 -8.18 -15.93
C ALA A 245 6.93 -8.13 -15.65
N GLU A 246 7.33 -8.15 -14.39
CA GLU A 246 8.75 -8.16 -13.97
C GLU A 246 9.29 -9.58 -13.71
N GLY A 247 8.53 -10.62 -14.02
CA GLY A 247 8.89 -12.01 -13.74
C GLY A 247 8.39 -12.53 -12.39
N GLY A 248 7.44 -11.81 -11.79
CA GLY A 248 6.81 -12.17 -10.51
C GLY A 248 7.50 -11.59 -9.28
N VAL A 249 6.91 -11.86 -8.12
CA VAL A 249 7.34 -11.29 -6.83
C VAL A 249 8.81 -11.59 -6.52
N MET A 250 9.27 -12.83 -6.71
CA MET A 250 10.65 -13.21 -6.38
C MET A 250 11.67 -12.51 -7.28
N ALA A 251 11.36 -12.33 -8.57
CA ALA A 251 12.23 -11.58 -9.49
C ALA A 251 12.30 -10.10 -9.09
N HIS A 252 11.16 -9.51 -8.71
CA HIS A 252 11.10 -8.14 -8.21
C HIS A 252 11.90 -7.97 -6.91
N VAL A 253 11.72 -8.83 -5.93
CA VAL A 253 12.46 -8.81 -4.66
C VAL A 253 13.96 -8.92 -4.91
N ARG A 254 14.42 -9.88 -5.72
CA ARG A 254 15.84 -10.04 -6.07
C ARG A 254 16.42 -8.83 -6.77
N ARG A 255 15.64 -8.08 -7.56
CA ARG A 255 16.08 -6.86 -8.26
C ARG A 255 16.48 -5.74 -7.30
N TYR A 256 15.77 -5.60 -6.15
CA TYR A 256 15.98 -4.53 -5.18
C TYR A 256 16.71 -4.97 -3.92
N ALA A 257 17.03 -6.27 -3.80
CA ALA A 257 17.82 -6.82 -2.70
C ALA A 257 19.24 -6.25 -2.72
N ASP A 258 19.75 -5.92 -1.52
CA ASP A 258 21.16 -5.66 -1.33
C ASP A 258 22.01 -6.95 -1.51
N PRO A 259 23.34 -6.88 -1.59
CA PRO A 259 24.17 -8.06 -1.83
C PRO A 259 24.00 -9.18 -0.78
N GLU A 260 23.75 -8.85 0.49
CA GLU A 260 23.55 -9.82 1.56
C GLU A 260 22.22 -10.56 1.39
N LEU A 261 21.14 -9.82 1.21
CA LEU A 261 19.81 -10.38 0.96
C LEU A 261 19.78 -11.15 -0.37
N ALA A 262 20.39 -10.63 -1.42
CA ALA A 262 20.45 -11.29 -2.73
C ALA A 262 21.11 -12.66 -2.63
N THR A 263 22.24 -12.78 -1.92
CA THR A 263 22.93 -14.06 -1.67
C THR A 263 22.05 -15.01 -0.87
N ALA A 264 21.37 -14.52 0.17
CA ALA A 264 20.48 -15.35 0.97
C ALA A 264 19.27 -15.88 0.17
N LEU A 265 18.84 -15.15 -0.87
CA LEU A 265 17.72 -15.54 -1.75
C LEU A 265 18.11 -16.48 -2.89
N GLU A 266 19.42 -16.79 -3.11
CA GLU A 266 19.84 -17.65 -4.23
C GLU A 266 19.23 -19.05 -4.19
N SER A 267 19.02 -19.59 -2.99
CA SER A 267 18.49 -20.94 -2.77
C SER A 267 17.01 -20.99 -2.41
N ILE A 268 16.30 -19.84 -2.47
CA ILE A 268 14.89 -19.73 -2.05
C ILE A 268 14.05 -19.29 -3.24
N ASP A 269 13.16 -20.15 -3.71
CA ASP A 269 12.31 -19.88 -4.88
C ASP A 269 10.92 -19.34 -4.52
N GLU A 270 10.43 -19.59 -3.31
CA GLU A 270 9.11 -19.16 -2.88
C GLU A 270 9.08 -18.75 -1.40
N ALA A 271 8.10 -17.94 -1.03
CA ALA A 271 7.88 -17.57 0.35
C ALA A 271 7.19 -18.68 1.13
N SER A 272 7.68 -18.93 2.35
CA SER A 272 7.07 -19.87 3.30
C SER A 272 5.88 -19.27 4.05
N ALA A 273 5.85 -17.93 4.20
CA ALA A 273 4.80 -17.21 4.92
C ALA A 273 4.65 -15.77 4.41
N PHE A 274 3.50 -15.18 4.76
CA PHE A 274 3.21 -13.77 4.53
C PHE A 274 2.72 -13.14 5.83
N GLU A 275 3.26 -11.95 6.18
CA GLU A 275 2.94 -11.23 7.40
C GLU A 275 2.65 -9.76 7.12
N TYR A 276 1.83 -9.12 7.95
CA TYR A 276 1.56 -7.70 7.88
C TYR A 276 1.15 -7.12 9.22
N ASP A 277 1.73 -5.98 9.59
CA ASP A 277 1.44 -5.30 10.85
C ASP A 277 0.51 -4.11 10.63
N TRP A 278 -0.75 -4.26 11.02
CA TRP A 278 -1.79 -3.25 10.89
C TRP A 278 -1.79 -2.17 11.97
N ARG A 279 -0.89 -2.25 12.97
CA ARG A 279 -0.77 -1.17 13.96
C ARG A 279 -0.46 0.15 13.28
N LEU A 280 -1.05 1.22 13.79
CA LEU A 280 -0.83 2.58 13.26
C LEU A 280 0.67 2.93 13.29
N ASN A 281 1.17 3.55 12.23
CA ASN A 281 2.53 4.08 12.15
C ASN A 281 2.70 5.39 12.97
N ASP A 282 2.25 5.36 14.21
CA ASP A 282 2.31 6.51 15.14
C ASP A 282 3.65 6.58 15.86
N ALA A 283 4.26 7.76 15.91
CA ALA A 283 5.50 8.02 16.63
C ALA A 283 5.37 7.85 18.16
N SER A 284 4.17 7.91 18.73
CA SER A 284 3.94 7.66 20.15
C SER A 284 4.20 6.20 20.53
N SER A 285 4.08 5.26 19.59
CA SER A 285 4.29 3.83 19.83
C SER A 285 5.75 3.43 20.16
N VAL A 286 6.71 4.33 19.94
CA VAL A 286 8.15 4.09 20.21
C VAL A 286 8.56 4.50 21.63
N ARG A 287 7.68 5.18 22.38
CA ARG A 287 7.99 5.74 23.70
C ARG A 287 7.55 4.83 24.88
N GLY A 288 7.16 3.58 24.56
CA GLY A 288 6.72 2.59 25.55
C GLY A 288 7.75 1.50 25.82
#